data_86e29562f359ebda7705c37a7ff75847
#
_entry.id   86e29562f359ebda7705c37a7ff75847
#
_cell.length_a   1.000
_cell.length_b   1.000
_cell.length_c   1.000
_cell.angle_alpha   90.00
_cell.angle_beta   90.00
_cell.angle_gamma   90.00
#
_symmetry.space_group_name_H-M   'P 1'
#
loop_
_entity.id
_entity.type
_entity.pdbx_description
1 polymer ?
#
loop_
_entity_poly.entity_id
_entity_poly.type
_entity_poly.pdbx_seq_one_letter_code
_entity_poly.pdbx_strand_id
1 'polypeptide(L)'
;KFYETQLKKAGFEVEYIERSSKFSDIRNLIQKLEKENFSTIKTTDVCDNWLEKRLKETTLELEILDSPLFINTKEDLKDYFEGKKAYHQTDFYKKRITRNILMKGGKPLGGKWIYDTENRKKYPKNKKAPAIHFPKNNEIYEEAKDYTEKHFAKNYGTLTDEQLYPTTFKEAKQWLEQFLENRFLEFGVYEDSIVENEHFLHHSVLSPLMNVGLLTPEYVLEKAISFAKENDIPVNS
;
A
#
# COMPACT_ATOMS: atom_id res chain seq x y z
N LYS A 1 -13.60 -10.85 2.45
CA LYS A 1 -13.90 -12.25 2.08
C LYS A 1 -12.67 -13.03 1.61
N PHE A 2 -11.88 -12.55 0.62
CA PHE A 2 -10.65 -13.27 0.24
C PHE A 2 -9.71 -13.53 1.43
N TYR A 3 -9.42 -12.50 2.23
CA TYR A 3 -8.54 -12.63 3.40
C TYR A 3 -9.14 -13.54 4.48
N GLU A 4 -10.45 -13.46 4.71
CA GLU A 4 -11.18 -14.40 5.56
C GLU A 4 -10.92 -15.86 5.16
N THR A 5 -11.03 -16.16 3.86
CA THR A 5 -10.77 -17.50 3.33
C THR A 5 -9.32 -17.95 3.60
N GLN A 6 -8.33 -17.03 3.46
CA GLN A 6 -6.94 -17.35 3.76
C GLN A 6 -6.73 -17.64 5.25
N LEU A 7 -7.31 -16.85 6.14
CA LEU A 7 -7.22 -17.05 7.59
C LEU A 7 -7.86 -18.37 8.02
N LYS A 8 -9.05 -18.70 7.52
CA LYS A 8 -9.72 -19.98 7.79
C LYS A 8 -8.88 -21.17 7.32
N LYS A 9 -8.25 -21.09 6.13
CA LYS A 9 -7.31 -22.10 5.65
C LYS A 9 -6.06 -22.25 6.53
N ALA A 10 -5.65 -21.17 7.18
CA ALA A 10 -4.53 -21.17 8.14
C ALA A 10 -4.94 -21.65 9.55
N GLY A 11 -6.20 -22.05 9.76
CA GLY A 11 -6.69 -22.60 11.03
C GLY A 11 -7.23 -21.57 12.03
N PHE A 12 -7.40 -20.30 11.60
CA PHE A 12 -8.02 -19.29 12.46
C PHE A 12 -9.54 -19.42 12.45
N GLU A 13 -10.16 -19.20 13.62
CA GLU A 13 -11.58 -18.92 13.70
C GLU A 13 -11.84 -17.49 13.24
N VAL A 14 -12.76 -17.30 12.29
CA VAL A 14 -13.00 -16.00 11.68
C VAL A 14 -14.48 -15.70 11.62
N GLU A 15 -14.88 -14.61 12.25
CA GLU A 15 -16.19 -13.97 12.08
C GLU A 15 -16.07 -12.81 11.09
N TYR A 16 -16.70 -12.90 9.93
CA TYR A 16 -16.76 -11.83 8.96
C TYR A 16 -17.96 -10.93 9.23
N ILE A 17 -17.70 -9.65 9.50
CA ILE A 17 -18.75 -8.67 9.80
C ILE A 17 -19.08 -7.88 8.53
N GLU A 18 -20.28 -8.09 8.01
CA GLU A 18 -20.78 -7.34 6.86
C GLU A 18 -20.98 -5.86 7.19
N ARG A 19 -20.76 -4.98 6.21
CA ARG A 19 -20.96 -3.53 6.36
C ARG A 19 -22.36 -3.16 6.85
N SER A 20 -23.37 -3.89 6.45
CA SER A 20 -24.77 -3.70 6.86
C SER A 20 -25.04 -4.06 8.32
N SER A 21 -24.15 -4.81 8.97
CA SER A 21 -24.27 -5.17 10.38
C SER A 21 -24.06 -3.94 11.27
N LYS A 22 -24.81 -3.88 12.39
CA LYS A 22 -24.57 -2.87 13.43
C LYS A 22 -23.16 -2.96 14.03
N PHE A 23 -22.52 -4.12 13.97
CA PHE A 23 -21.16 -4.36 14.46
C PHE A 23 -20.07 -3.90 13.49
N SER A 24 -20.42 -3.39 12.32
CA SER A 24 -19.47 -2.68 11.46
C SER A 24 -18.99 -1.35 12.07
N ASP A 25 -19.74 -0.80 13.02
CA ASP A 25 -19.25 0.28 13.89
C ASP A 25 -18.42 -0.32 15.02
N ILE A 26 -17.14 0.09 15.10
CA ILE A 26 -16.17 -0.44 16.08
C ILE A 26 -16.65 -0.29 17.53
N ARG A 27 -17.44 0.73 17.86
CA ARG A 27 -17.99 0.96 19.21
C ARG A 27 -18.94 -0.16 19.60
N ASN A 28 -19.81 -0.57 18.67
CA ASN A 28 -20.74 -1.66 18.89
C ASN A 28 -20.02 -3.03 18.92
N LEU A 29 -18.98 -3.18 18.12
CA LEU A 29 -18.15 -4.38 18.13
C LEU A 29 -17.42 -4.55 19.46
N ILE A 30 -16.79 -3.50 19.98
CA ILE A 30 -16.14 -3.51 21.30
C ILE A 30 -17.13 -3.93 22.38
N GLN A 31 -18.32 -3.32 22.44
CA GLN A 31 -19.35 -3.68 23.39
C GLN A 31 -19.81 -5.15 23.27
N LYS A 32 -19.83 -5.71 22.04
CA LYS A 32 -20.10 -7.13 21.82
C LYS A 32 -19.02 -7.98 22.46
N LEU A 33 -17.74 -7.67 22.16
CA LEU A 33 -16.58 -8.43 22.69
C LEU A 33 -16.53 -8.40 24.23
N GLU A 34 -16.80 -7.24 24.84
CA GLU A 34 -16.87 -7.08 26.30
C GLU A 34 -17.97 -7.99 26.92
N LYS A 35 -19.14 -8.05 26.28
CA LYS A 35 -20.27 -8.90 26.73
C LYS A 35 -20.00 -10.40 26.54
N GLU A 36 -19.19 -10.74 25.56
CA GLU A 36 -18.78 -12.15 25.27
C GLU A 36 -17.57 -12.59 26.10
N ASN A 37 -17.13 -11.76 27.07
CA ASN A 37 -16.05 -12.03 28.00
C ASN A 37 -14.68 -12.24 27.34
N PHE A 38 -14.42 -11.58 26.22
CA PHE A 38 -13.06 -11.46 25.72
C PHE A 38 -12.21 -10.65 26.72
N SER A 39 -10.94 -10.99 26.84
CA SER A 39 -10.01 -10.30 27.76
C SER A 39 -9.15 -9.26 27.04
N THR A 40 -8.81 -9.51 25.79
CA THR A 40 -7.81 -8.72 25.05
C THR A 40 -8.27 -8.48 23.61
N ILE A 41 -8.06 -7.26 23.13
CA ILE A 41 -8.16 -6.90 21.72
C ILE A 41 -6.74 -6.68 21.18
N LYS A 42 -6.37 -7.44 20.14
CA LYS A 42 -5.12 -7.22 19.39
C LYS A 42 -5.46 -6.65 18.03
N THR A 43 -4.84 -5.53 17.68
CA THR A 43 -5.03 -4.89 16.37
C THR A 43 -3.71 -4.32 15.86
N THR A 44 -3.60 -4.17 14.56
CA THR A 44 -2.50 -3.37 13.98
C THR A 44 -2.77 -1.88 14.17
N ASP A 45 -1.71 -1.08 14.20
CA ASP A 45 -1.81 0.36 14.26
C ASP A 45 -2.73 0.90 13.15
N VAL A 46 -3.68 1.71 13.55
CA VAL A 46 -4.66 2.32 12.64
C VAL A 46 -4.22 3.74 12.29
N CYS A 47 -4.32 4.10 11.01
CA CYS A 47 -3.94 5.43 10.52
C CYS A 47 -5.04 6.47 10.68
N ASP A 48 -6.15 6.10 11.30
CA ASP A 48 -7.31 6.94 11.53
C ASP A 48 -7.39 7.36 13.00
N ASN A 49 -7.29 8.68 13.25
CA ASN A 49 -7.33 9.23 14.60
C ASN A 49 -8.66 8.98 15.36
N TRP A 50 -9.79 8.95 14.63
CA TRP A 50 -11.08 8.66 15.25
C TRP A 50 -11.20 7.19 15.63
N LEU A 51 -10.73 6.30 14.77
CA LEU A 51 -10.71 4.87 15.04
C LEU A 51 -9.79 4.54 16.22
N GLU A 52 -8.60 5.14 16.27
CA GLU A 52 -7.66 4.97 17.38
C GLU A 52 -8.29 5.43 18.73
N LYS A 53 -8.95 6.59 18.75
CA LYS A 53 -9.65 7.07 19.95
C LYS A 53 -10.74 6.11 20.41
N ARG A 54 -11.54 5.61 19.47
CA ARG A 54 -12.62 4.65 19.78
C ARG A 54 -12.09 3.31 20.30
N LEU A 55 -10.97 2.83 19.75
CA LEU A 55 -10.31 1.62 20.26
C LEU A 55 -9.82 1.81 21.70
N LYS A 56 -9.27 2.98 22.01
CA LYS A 56 -8.76 3.30 23.37
C LYS A 56 -9.87 3.48 24.42
N GLU A 57 -11.14 3.58 24.01
CA GLU A 57 -12.29 3.64 24.93
C GLU A 57 -12.71 2.26 25.47
N THR A 58 -12.11 1.17 24.98
CA THR A 58 -12.41 -0.19 25.47
C THR A 58 -11.98 -0.38 26.93
N THR A 59 -12.73 -1.21 27.66
CA THR A 59 -12.35 -1.70 29.00
C THR A 59 -11.48 -2.96 28.95
N LEU A 60 -11.34 -3.58 27.77
CA LEU A 60 -10.49 -4.73 27.52
C LEU A 60 -9.02 -4.33 27.42
N GLU A 61 -8.13 -5.28 27.66
CA GLU A 61 -6.71 -5.05 27.36
C GLU A 61 -6.51 -4.81 25.86
N LEU A 62 -5.89 -3.67 25.50
CA LEU A 62 -5.66 -3.27 24.11
C LEU A 62 -4.18 -3.39 23.76
N GLU A 63 -3.86 -4.33 22.86
CA GLU A 63 -2.52 -4.48 22.29
C GLU A 63 -2.51 -3.97 20.84
N ILE A 64 -1.75 -2.90 20.59
CA ILE A 64 -1.59 -2.32 19.25
C ILE A 64 -0.24 -2.75 18.70
N LEU A 65 -0.26 -3.50 17.62
CA LEU A 65 0.92 -3.97 16.90
C LEU A 65 1.31 -2.97 15.81
N ASP A 66 2.59 -2.89 15.49
CA ASP A 66 3.06 -2.08 14.36
C ASP A 66 2.41 -2.53 13.06
N SER A 67 2.05 -1.54 12.23
CA SER A 67 1.43 -1.84 10.94
C SER A 67 2.47 -2.24 9.89
N PRO A 68 2.31 -3.39 9.21
CA PRO A 68 3.21 -3.78 8.12
C PRO A 68 3.04 -2.90 6.86
N LEU A 69 2.08 -1.98 6.86
CA LEU A 69 1.86 -1.04 5.75
C LEU A 69 2.79 0.18 5.78
N PHE A 70 3.66 0.26 6.80
CA PHE A 70 4.66 1.32 6.93
C PHE A 70 6.03 0.72 7.25
N ILE A 71 7.07 1.29 6.66
CA ILE A 71 8.46 0.88 6.94
C ILE A 71 8.91 1.40 8.30
N ASN A 72 8.47 2.61 8.66
CA ASN A 72 8.80 3.22 9.94
C ASN A 72 7.65 3.01 10.93
N THR A 73 7.99 2.62 12.16
CA THR A 73 7.04 2.54 13.27
C THR A 73 6.73 3.93 13.83
N LYS A 74 5.69 4.06 14.65
CA LYS A 74 5.40 5.30 15.38
C LYS A 74 6.59 5.71 16.28
N GLU A 75 7.28 4.75 16.89
CA GLU A 75 8.46 5.00 17.73
C GLU A 75 9.63 5.54 16.89
N ASP A 76 9.89 4.94 15.72
CA ASP A 76 10.89 5.46 14.78
C ASP A 76 10.63 6.92 14.41
N LEU A 77 9.37 7.30 14.25
CA LEU A 77 8.98 8.65 13.84
C LEU A 77 9.00 9.65 14.98
N LYS A 78 8.66 9.23 16.21
CA LYS A 78 8.58 10.07 17.38
C LYS A 78 9.86 10.88 17.60
N ASP A 79 11.00 10.23 17.61
CA ASP A 79 12.31 10.86 17.79
C ASP A 79 12.65 11.94 16.75
N TYR A 80 12.07 11.79 15.53
CA TYR A 80 12.29 12.77 14.48
C TYR A 80 11.35 13.96 14.60
N PHE A 81 10.08 13.74 14.95
CA PHE A 81 9.04 14.76 14.93
C PHE A 81 8.88 15.49 16.26
N GLU A 82 9.27 14.87 17.40
CA GLU A 82 9.09 15.46 18.72
C GLU A 82 9.89 16.76 18.87
N GLY A 83 9.23 17.80 19.36
CA GLY A 83 9.81 19.12 19.61
C GLY A 83 10.13 19.97 18.38
N LYS A 84 9.86 19.51 17.17
CA LYS A 84 10.10 20.29 15.94
C LYS A 84 8.96 21.25 15.64
N LYS A 85 9.33 22.47 15.21
CA LYS A 85 8.41 23.50 14.75
C LYS A 85 8.15 23.47 13.24
N ALA A 86 9.04 22.84 12.47
CA ALA A 86 8.93 22.71 11.01
C ALA A 86 9.44 21.33 10.57
N TYR A 87 8.83 20.82 9.51
CA TYR A 87 9.12 19.51 8.96
C TYR A 87 9.61 19.63 7.53
N HIS A 88 10.80 19.07 7.26
CA HIS A 88 11.43 19.07 5.94
C HIS A 88 11.68 17.64 5.49
N GLN A 89 11.14 17.27 4.34
CA GLN A 89 11.25 15.92 3.77
C GLN A 89 12.71 15.50 3.61
N THR A 90 13.57 16.37 3.09
CA THR A 90 15.00 16.09 2.89
C THR A 90 15.72 15.81 4.21
N ASP A 91 15.38 16.54 5.29
CA ASP A 91 15.97 16.30 6.62
C ASP A 91 15.49 14.97 7.22
N PHE A 92 14.23 14.63 6.99
CA PHE A 92 13.69 13.34 7.38
C PHE A 92 14.45 12.22 6.67
N TYR A 93 14.58 12.29 5.35
CA TYR A 93 15.33 11.31 4.58
C TYR A 93 16.78 11.17 5.06
N LYS A 94 17.50 12.26 5.25
CA LYS A 94 18.90 12.23 5.72
C LYS A 94 19.07 11.60 7.09
N LYS A 95 18.12 11.81 8.01
CA LYS A 95 18.21 11.32 9.40
C LYS A 95 17.66 9.91 9.57
N ARG A 96 16.66 9.55 8.79
CA ARG A 96 15.90 8.30 8.94
C ARG A 96 15.98 7.38 7.76
N ILE A 97 16.82 7.67 6.78
CA ILE A 97 16.82 6.89 5.54
C ILE A 97 16.75 5.44 5.88
N THR A 98 15.52 5.20 6.09
CA THR A 98 14.84 3.94 6.06
C THR A 98 15.80 2.82 6.36
N ARG A 99 16.26 2.76 7.62
CA ARG A 99 17.03 1.61 8.11
C ARG A 99 18.22 1.22 7.23
N ASN A 100 18.89 2.22 6.61
CA ASN A 100 20.04 2.02 5.71
C ASN A 100 19.73 1.25 4.40
N ILE A 101 18.50 1.27 3.91
CA ILE A 101 18.09 0.47 2.74
C ILE A 101 18.91 0.82 1.49
N LEU A 102 19.09 2.10 1.19
CA LEU A 102 19.87 2.58 0.03
C LEU A 102 21.17 3.28 0.47
N MET A 103 21.86 2.72 1.46
CA MET A 103 23.10 3.27 2.00
C MET A 103 24.29 2.33 1.83
N LYS A 104 25.46 2.90 1.60
CA LYS A 104 26.71 2.18 1.57
C LYS A 104 27.80 3.03 2.28
N GLY A 105 28.39 2.49 3.35
CA GLY A 105 29.44 3.20 4.11
C GLY A 105 29.02 4.56 4.65
N GLY A 106 27.77 4.71 5.13
CA GLY A 106 27.23 5.95 5.70
C GLY A 106 26.85 7.01 4.64
N LYS A 107 26.93 6.68 3.36
CA LYS A 107 26.56 7.57 2.24
C LYS A 107 25.42 6.97 1.43
N PRO A 108 24.56 7.81 0.80
CA PRO A 108 23.51 7.30 -0.08
C PRO A 108 24.12 6.53 -1.25
N LEU A 109 23.47 5.45 -1.65
CA LEU A 109 23.82 4.71 -2.85
C LEU A 109 23.72 5.66 -4.05
N GLY A 110 24.72 5.63 -4.97
CA GLY A 110 24.79 6.61 -6.06
C GLY A 110 25.33 8.00 -5.67
N GLY A 111 25.63 8.25 -4.39
CA GLY A 111 26.31 9.47 -3.91
C GLY A 111 25.44 10.71 -3.81
N LYS A 112 24.17 10.66 -4.18
CA LYS A 112 23.21 11.77 -4.14
C LYS A 112 22.05 11.45 -3.21
N TRP A 113 21.47 12.47 -2.60
CA TRP A 113 20.27 12.35 -1.76
C TRP A 113 18.97 12.57 -2.52
N ILE A 114 19.04 13.23 -3.67
CA ILE A 114 17.89 13.66 -4.49
C ILE A 114 18.27 13.51 -5.96
N TYR A 115 17.35 12.98 -6.75
CA TYR A 115 17.49 12.76 -8.19
C TYR A 115 16.47 13.55 -9.03
N ASP A 116 15.70 14.49 -8.45
CA ASP A 116 14.60 15.23 -9.07
C ASP A 116 14.92 15.84 -10.43
N THR A 117 16.18 16.30 -10.64
CA THR A 117 16.60 16.86 -11.93
C THR A 117 16.68 15.84 -13.05
N GLU A 118 16.73 14.56 -12.71
CA GLU A 118 16.84 13.45 -13.66
C GLU A 118 15.47 12.83 -13.99
N ASN A 119 14.44 13.13 -13.18
CA ASN A 119 13.12 12.51 -13.22
C ASN A 119 12.10 13.28 -14.10
N ARG A 120 12.53 14.37 -14.77
CA ARG A 120 11.62 15.29 -15.50
C ARG A 120 11.89 15.33 -17.00
N LYS A 121 12.25 14.20 -17.57
CA LYS A 121 12.48 14.16 -19.02
C LYS A 121 11.15 14.10 -19.77
N LYS A 122 11.11 14.82 -20.89
CA LYS A 122 9.97 14.76 -21.80
C LYS A 122 9.88 13.38 -22.44
N TYR A 123 8.68 12.81 -22.45
CA TYR A 123 8.44 11.55 -23.13
C TYR A 123 8.69 11.68 -24.65
N PRO A 124 9.48 10.80 -25.28
CA PRO A 124 9.76 10.89 -26.71
C PRO A 124 8.51 10.65 -27.57
N LYS A 125 8.29 11.51 -28.57
CA LYS A 125 7.08 11.47 -29.40
C LYS A 125 6.80 10.10 -30.06
N ASN A 126 7.86 9.38 -30.40
CA ASN A 126 7.76 8.09 -31.10
C ASN A 126 7.92 6.88 -30.19
N LYS A 127 8.02 7.10 -28.88
CA LYS A 127 8.14 6.00 -27.90
C LYS A 127 6.74 5.53 -27.51
N LYS A 128 6.50 4.24 -27.69
CA LYS A 128 5.26 3.61 -27.21
C LYS A 128 5.34 3.40 -25.71
N ALA A 129 4.24 3.65 -25.03
CA ALA A 129 4.10 3.31 -23.63
C ALA A 129 4.17 1.77 -23.45
N PRO A 130 4.77 1.30 -22.34
CA PRO A 130 4.76 -0.13 -22.02
C PRO A 130 3.33 -0.66 -21.88
N ALA A 131 3.09 -1.86 -22.40
CA ALA A 131 1.81 -2.52 -22.23
C ALA A 131 1.54 -2.86 -20.77
N ILE A 132 0.27 -2.74 -20.36
CA ILE A 132 -0.22 -3.17 -19.06
C ILE A 132 -1.07 -4.41 -19.24
N HIS A 133 -0.76 -5.47 -18.51
CA HIS A 133 -1.58 -6.67 -18.44
C HIS A 133 -2.47 -6.61 -17.20
N PHE A 134 -3.74 -6.33 -17.43
CA PHE A 134 -4.73 -6.26 -16.36
C PHE A 134 -5.10 -7.67 -15.86
N PRO A 135 -5.49 -7.79 -14.58
CA PRO A 135 -6.02 -9.06 -14.07
C PRO A 135 -7.30 -9.43 -14.81
N LYS A 136 -7.60 -10.72 -14.85
CA LYS A 136 -8.90 -11.19 -15.37
C LYS A 136 -9.96 -11.06 -14.29
N ASN A 137 -11.18 -10.77 -14.70
CA ASN A 137 -12.32 -10.77 -13.77
C ASN A 137 -12.39 -12.10 -13.02
N ASN A 138 -12.70 -12.01 -11.75
CA ASN A 138 -12.90 -13.15 -10.86
C ASN A 138 -14.15 -12.95 -10.01
N GLU A 139 -14.60 -14.01 -9.35
CA GLU A 139 -15.82 -14.00 -8.53
C GLU A 139 -15.83 -12.92 -7.45
N ILE A 140 -14.67 -12.57 -6.91
CA ILE A 140 -14.52 -11.51 -5.87
C ILE A 140 -14.84 -10.16 -6.48
N TYR A 141 -14.33 -9.89 -7.67
CA TYR A 141 -14.58 -8.66 -8.39
C TYR A 141 -16.07 -8.53 -8.78
N GLU A 142 -16.66 -9.58 -9.35
CA GLU A 142 -18.07 -9.57 -9.76
C GLU A 142 -19.00 -9.37 -8.56
N GLU A 143 -18.77 -10.06 -7.44
CA GLU A 143 -19.52 -9.84 -6.20
C GLU A 143 -19.42 -8.39 -5.70
N ALA A 144 -18.22 -7.80 -5.73
CA ALA A 144 -18.00 -6.43 -5.30
C ALA A 144 -18.66 -5.41 -6.25
N LYS A 145 -18.64 -5.69 -7.55
CA LYS A 145 -19.32 -4.89 -8.58
C LYS A 145 -20.82 -4.89 -8.36
N ASP A 146 -21.44 -6.05 -8.25
CA ASP A 146 -22.90 -6.20 -8.01
C ASP A 146 -23.32 -5.49 -6.72
N TYR A 147 -22.53 -5.65 -5.65
CA TYR A 147 -22.79 -4.97 -4.39
C TYR A 147 -22.73 -3.44 -4.55
N THR A 148 -21.75 -2.94 -5.29
CA THR A 148 -21.56 -1.50 -5.50
C THR A 148 -22.67 -0.92 -6.36
N GLU A 149 -23.06 -1.60 -7.43
CA GLU A 149 -24.20 -1.21 -8.28
C GLU A 149 -25.50 -1.16 -7.49
N LYS A 150 -25.74 -2.15 -6.66
CA LYS A 150 -26.97 -2.24 -5.85
C LYS A 150 -27.06 -1.13 -4.78
N HIS A 151 -25.96 -0.80 -4.13
CA HIS A 151 -25.96 0.04 -2.94
C HIS A 151 -25.45 1.47 -3.16
N PHE A 152 -24.70 1.69 -4.24
CA PHE A 152 -23.97 2.96 -4.50
C PHE A 152 -24.15 3.50 -5.93
N ALA A 153 -25.14 3.04 -6.67
CA ALA A 153 -25.40 3.47 -8.06
C ALA A 153 -25.56 4.98 -8.25
N LYS A 154 -25.88 5.71 -7.18
CA LYS A 154 -26.04 7.18 -7.22
C LYS A 154 -24.78 7.95 -6.84
N ASN A 155 -23.70 7.26 -6.48
CA ASN A 155 -22.45 7.90 -6.15
C ASN A 155 -21.69 8.30 -7.42
N TYR A 156 -20.73 9.23 -7.28
CA TYR A 156 -19.86 9.61 -8.39
C TYR A 156 -18.99 8.44 -8.83
N GLY A 157 -18.71 8.40 -10.12
CA GLY A 157 -17.87 7.38 -10.76
C GLY A 157 -18.70 6.40 -11.58
N THR A 158 -18.00 5.61 -12.36
CA THR A 158 -18.56 4.51 -13.17
C THR A 158 -17.78 3.25 -12.88
N LEU A 159 -18.49 2.12 -12.82
CA LEU A 159 -17.85 0.82 -12.79
C LEU A 159 -17.52 0.38 -14.21
N THR A 160 -16.34 -0.18 -14.37
CA THR A 160 -15.92 -0.82 -15.63
C THR A 160 -16.35 -2.27 -15.64
N ASP A 161 -16.44 -2.85 -16.83
CA ASP A 161 -16.71 -4.29 -16.99
C ASP A 161 -15.43 -5.12 -16.77
N GLU A 162 -14.27 -4.46 -16.77
CA GLU A 162 -12.97 -5.10 -16.61
C GLU A 162 -12.35 -4.73 -15.25
N GLN A 163 -11.77 -5.72 -14.59
CA GLN A 163 -11.03 -5.55 -13.35
C GLN A 163 -9.73 -4.78 -13.62
N LEU A 164 -9.58 -3.59 -13.01
CA LEU A 164 -8.38 -2.77 -13.19
C LEU A 164 -7.24 -3.16 -12.25
N TYR A 165 -7.56 -3.60 -11.03
CA TYR A 165 -6.56 -3.89 -10.00
C TYR A 165 -6.67 -5.32 -9.48
N PRO A 166 -5.53 -5.94 -9.13
CA PRO A 166 -5.52 -7.23 -8.42
C PRO A 166 -6.39 -7.26 -7.19
N THR A 167 -7.03 -8.40 -6.94
CA THR A 167 -7.84 -8.66 -5.74
C THR A 167 -7.27 -9.78 -4.87
N THR A 168 -6.20 -10.43 -5.31
CA THR A 168 -5.55 -11.53 -4.60
C THR A 168 -4.05 -11.27 -4.41
N PHE A 169 -3.43 -11.90 -3.41
CA PHE A 169 -1.99 -11.82 -3.19
C PHE A 169 -1.17 -12.29 -4.41
N LYS A 170 -1.63 -13.33 -5.09
CA LYS A 170 -0.95 -13.86 -6.28
C LYS A 170 -0.94 -12.83 -7.41
N GLU A 171 -2.09 -12.27 -7.73
CA GLU A 171 -2.22 -11.25 -8.77
C GLU A 171 -1.43 -9.98 -8.43
N ALA A 172 -1.44 -9.56 -7.17
CA ALA A 172 -0.66 -8.40 -6.71
C ALA A 172 0.84 -8.60 -6.89
N LYS A 173 1.36 -9.80 -6.61
CA LYS A 173 2.77 -10.14 -6.88
C LYS A 173 3.07 -10.12 -8.37
N GLN A 174 2.21 -10.68 -9.22
CA GLN A 174 2.36 -10.62 -10.67
C GLN A 174 2.31 -9.19 -11.21
N TRP A 175 1.49 -8.32 -10.60
CA TRP A 175 1.45 -6.91 -10.94
C TRP A 175 2.77 -6.20 -10.62
N LEU A 176 3.39 -6.50 -9.49
CA LEU A 176 4.72 -6.00 -9.14
C LEU A 176 5.77 -6.54 -10.12
N GLU A 177 5.77 -7.82 -10.44
CA GLU A 177 6.70 -8.45 -11.37
C GLU A 177 6.66 -7.79 -12.75
N GLN A 178 5.45 -7.60 -13.34
CA GLN A 178 5.34 -6.91 -14.63
C GLN A 178 5.80 -5.44 -14.58
N PHE A 179 5.67 -4.76 -13.45
CA PHE A 179 6.23 -3.43 -13.27
C PHE A 179 7.76 -3.47 -13.33
N LEU A 180 8.37 -4.34 -12.55
CA LEU A 180 9.82 -4.48 -12.48
C LEU A 180 10.42 -4.83 -13.84
N GLU A 181 9.81 -5.75 -14.57
CA GLU A 181 10.29 -6.23 -15.86
C GLU A 181 10.14 -5.20 -16.99
N ASN A 182 9.02 -4.48 -17.02
CA ASN A 182 8.65 -3.71 -18.21
C ASN A 182 8.77 -2.19 -18.05
N ARG A 183 8.77 -1.66 -16.82
CA ARG A 183 8.66 -0.22 -16.56
C ARG A 183 9.71 0.34 -15.62
N PHE A 184 10.28 -0.48 -14.74
CA PHE A 184 11.12 -0.03 -13.65
C PHE A 184 12.38 0.71 -14.15
N LEU A 185 13.04 0.23 -15.20
CA LEU A 185 14.25 0.88 -15.74
C LEU A 185 14.06 2.35 -16.09
N GLU A 186 12.87 2.74 -16.52
CA GLU A 186 12.57 4.11 -16.95
C GLU A 186 11.55 4.81 -16.04
N PHE A 187 11.23 4.21 -14.89
CA PHE A 187 10.28 4.76 -13.94
C PHE A 187 10.72 6.15 -13.47
N GLY A 188 11.91 6.30 -12.91
CA GLY A 188 12.40 7.58 -12.43
C GLY A 188 12.54 8.64 -13.53
N VAL A 189 13.01 8.24 -14.70
CA VAL A 189 13.24 9.16 -15.84
C VAL A 189 11.95 9.82 -16.31
N TYR A 190 10.82 9.09 -16.33
CA TYR A 190 9.53 9.55 -16.86
C TYR A 190 8.46 9.71 -15.78
N GLU A 191 8.84 9.79 -14.50
CA GLU A 191 7.92 9.90 -13.37
C GLU A 191 6.92 11.08 -13.56
N ASP A 192 7.40 12.25 -13.97
CA ASP A 192 6.60 13.45 -14.19
C ASP A 192 6.06 13.59 -15.62
N SER A 193 6.25 12.60 -16.48
CA SER A 193 5.82 12.70 -17.88
C SER A 193 4.31 12.51 -18.02
N ILE A 194 3.70 13.33 -18.87
CA ILE A 194 2.30 13.24 -19.25
C ILE A 194 2.20 13.06 -20.75
N VAL A 195 1.45 12.04 -21.19
CA VAL A 195 1.15 11.77 -22.59
C VAL A 195 -0.37 11.63 -22.73
N GLU A 196 -0.95 12.36 -23.67
CA GLU A 196 -2.38 12.29 -23.95
C GLU A 196 -2.80 10.86 -24.30
N ASN A 197 -3.89 10.39 -23.70
CA ASN A 197 -4.45 9.05 -23.84
C ASN A 197 -3.61 7.89 -23.26
N GLU A 198 -2.53 8.18 -22.54
CA GLU A 198 -1.76 7.18 -21.80
C GLU A 198 -1.98 7.33 -20.28
N HIS A 199 -2.52 6.29 -19.64
CA HIS A 199 -2.91 6.35 -18.23
C HIS A 199 -1.83 5.90 -17.26
N PHE A 200 -0.89 5.09 -17.70
CA PHE A 200 0.07 4.42 -16.80
C PHE A 200 1.52 4.77 -17.10
N LEU A 201 1.91 4.94 -18.37
CA LEU A 201 3.30 5.12 -18.79
C LEU A 201 4.23 4.13 -18.05
N HIS A 202 5.23 4.67 -17.34
CA HIS A 202 6.18 3.87 -16.55
C HIS A 202 5.82 3.76 -15.06
N HIS A 203 4.65 4.30 -14.62
CA HIS A 203 4.25 4.22 -13.22
C HIS A 203 4.02 2.79 -12.73
N SER A 204 4.36 2.54 -11.47
CA SER A 204 4.18 1.22 -10.84
C SER A 204 2.73 0.86 -10.59
N VAL A 205 1.91 1.86 -10.25
CA VAL A 205 0.49 1.72 -9.87
C VAL A 205 0.30 0.69 -8.73
N LEU A 206 1.21 0.72 -7.75
CA LEU A 206 1.20 -0.19 -6.59
C LEU A 206 0.41 0.36 -5.41
N SER A 207 0.15 1.67 -5.36
CA SER A 207 -0.51 2.31 -4.22
C SER A 207 -1.85 1.69 -3.82
N PRO A 208 -2.77 1.33 -4.75
CA PRO A 208 -4.01 0.66 -4.37
C PRO A 208 -3.78 -0.68 -3.69
N LEU A 209 -2.77 -1.43 -4.13
CA LEU A 209 -2.45 -2.77 -3.59
C LEU A 209 -1.80 -2.69 -2.20
N MET A 210 -0.96 -1.67 -1.98
CA MET A 210 -0.39 -1.41 -0.66
C MET A 210 -1.45 -0.87 0.31
N ASN A 211 -2.34 0.01 -0.12
CA ASN A 211 -3.38 0.56 0.74
C ASN A 211 -4.34 -0.50 1.31
N VAL A 212 -4.56 -1.59 0.58
CA VAL A 212 -5.42 -2.70 1.04
C VAL A 212 -4.63 -3.89 1.59
N GLY A 213 -3.30 -3.77 1.70
CA GLY A 213 -2.43 -4.81 2.29
C GLY A 213 -2.21 -6.04 1.41
N LEU A 214 -2.48 -5.98 0.11
CA LEU A 214 -2.11 -7.06 -0.84
C LEU A 214 -0.61 -7.11 -1.11
N LEU A 215 0.07 -5.97 -0.98
CA LEU A 215 1.52 -5.83 -0.94
C LEU A 215 1.92 -5.00 0.27
N THR A 216 3.06 -5.29 0.86
CA THR A 216 3.66 -4.44 1.88
C THR A 216 4.79 -3.60 1.29
N PRO A 217 5.05 -2.38 1.78
CA PRO A 217 6.18 -1.58 1.33
C PRO A 217 7.52 -2.28 1.45
N GLU A 218 7.72 -3.06 2.52
CA GLU A 218 8.94 -3.85 2.72
C GLU A 218 9.14 -4.87 1.59
N TYR A 219 8.09 -5.66 1.28
CA TYR A 219 8.13 -6.63 0.19
C TYR A 219 8.43 -5.98 -1.17
N VAL A 220 7.78 -4.84 -1.46
CA VAL A 220 8.02 -4.09 -2.70
C VAL A 220 9.47 -3.63 -2.80
N LEU A 221 10.02 -3.07 -1.73
CA LEU A 221 11.41 -2.60 -1.69
C LEU A 221 12.41 -3.74 -1.83
N GLU A 222 12.22 -4.84 -1.12
CA GLU A 222 13.08 -6.02 -1.23
C GLU A 222 13.14 -6.53 -2.68
N LYS A 223 11.97 -6.66 -3.32
CA LYS A 223 11.88 -7.11 -4.71
C LYS A 223 12.51 -6.13 -5.68
N ALA A 224 12.23 -4.82 -5.52
CA ALA A 224 12.81 -3.79 -6.38
C ALA A 224 14.34 -3.72 -6.27
N ILE A 225 14.87 -3.79 -5.05
CA ILE A 225 16.32 -3.75 -4.82
C ILE A 225 17.02 -5.01 -5.37
N SER A 226 16.43 -6.19 -5.16
CA SER A 226 16.97 -7.43 -5.71
C SER A 226 16.96 -7.40 -7.22
N PHE A 227 15.85 -7.03 -7.84
CA PHE A 227 15.71 -6.91 -9.30
C PHE A 227 16.69 -5.88 -9.86
N ALA A 228 16.84 -4.72 -9.21
CA ALA A 228 17.79 -3.70 -9.65
C ALA A 228 19.23 -4.18 -9.64
N LYS A 229 19.65 -4.96 -8.63
CA LYS A 229 20.98 -5.55 -8.54
C LYS A 229 21.24 -6.62 -9.60
N GLU A 230 20.24 -7.45 -9.88
CA GLU A 230 20.32 -8.54 -10.84
C GLU A 230 20.35 -8.05 -12.29
N ASN A 231 19.75 -6.89 -12.56
CA ASN A 231 19.57 -6.32 -13.90
C ASN A 231 20.33 -5.01 -14.12
N ASP A 232 21.25 -4.64 -13.23
CA ASP A 232 22.06 -3.41 -13.30
C ASP A 232 21.20 -2.13 -13.47
N ILE A 233 20.02 -2.10 -12.84
CA ILE A 233 19.14 -0.92 -12.90
C ILE A 233 19.77 0.24 -12.12
N PRO A 234 19.85 1.44 -12.69
CA PRO A 234 20.39 2.60 -12.00
C PRO A 234 19.59 3.00 -10.77
N VAL A 235 20.26 3.54 -9.76
CA VAL A 235 19.62 3.98 -8.49
C VAL A 235 18.56 5.05 -8.67
N ASN A 236 18.64 5.80 -9.75
CA ASN A 236 17.69 6.86 -10.11
C ASN A 236 16.51 6.38 -10.97
N SER A 237 16.30 5.10 -11.07
CA SER A 237 15.19 4.48 -11.82
C SER A 237 13.95 4.28 -10.96
#